data_58a96936ed37d9d3be4c7efdd6a37f43
#
_entry.id   58a96936ed37d9d3be4c7efdd6a37f43
#
_cell.length_a   1.000
_cell.length_b   1.000
_cell.length_c   1.000
_cell.angle_alpha   90.00
_cell.angle_beta   90.00
_cell.angle_gamma   90.00
#
_symmetry.space_group_name_H-M   'P 1'
#
loop_
_entity.id
_entity.type
_entity.pdbx_description
1 polymer ?
#
loop_
_entity_poly.entity_id
_entity_poly.type
_entity_poly.pdbx_seq_one_letter_code
_entity_poly.pdbx_strand_id
1 'polypeptide(L)'
;MSNIYDSAFRTILNDCRRFIIPVINEVFGEHYMGDETIEFYPNEHFVDQQDQRNQERITDTNFIIQGTYQKKYHWECQSTPDNRMLIRLFEYDAQIALDQGEVINEMLVVSFPNSAVLYLRSHKKTPGNTGIALTLPGGL
;
A
#
# COMPACT_ATOMS: atom_id res chain seq x y z
N MET A 1 -17.49 0.33 -15.68
CA MET A 1 -18.06 1.17 -14.60
C MET A 1 -17.10 1.19 -13.44
N SER A 2 -16.58 2.36 -13.09
CA SER A 2 -15.83 2.48 -11.85
C SER A 2 -16.77 2.11 -10.70
N ASN A 3 -16.28 1.29 -9.79
CA ASN A 3 -17.05 0.92 -8.60
C ASN A 3 -17.27 2.20 -7.77
N ILE A 4 -18.51 2.48 -7.39
CA ILE A 4 -18.85 3.67 -6.60
C ILE A 4 -18.03 3.76 -5.30
N TYR A 5 -17.64 2.61 -4.74
CA TYR A 5 -16.81 2.53 -3.55
C TYR A 5 -15.37 2.99 -3.82
N ASP A 6 -14.83 2.65 -4.99
CA ASP A 6 -13.48 3.07 -5.38
C ASP A 6 -13.41 4.58 -5.58
N SER A 7 -14.45 5.16 -6.19
CA SER A 7 -14.55 6.61 -6.35
C SER A 7 -14.69 7.34 -5.00
N ALA A 8 -15.52 6.81 -4.10
CA ALA A 8 -15.70 7.37 -2.77
C ALA A 8 -14.41 7.29 -1.95
N PHE A 9 -13.71 6.16 -2.02
CA PHE A 9 -12.43 5.97 -1.31
C PHE A 9 -11.36 6.95 -1.81
N ARG A 10 -11.23 7.13 -3.13
CA ARG A 10 -10.31 8.13 -3.70
C ARG A 10 -10.64 9.54 -3.24
N THR A 11 -11.91 9.90 -3.21
CA THR A 11 -12.34 11.21 -2.71
C THR A 11 -11.93 11.39 -1.25
N ILE A 12 -12.15 10.37 -0.40
CA ILE A 12 -11.74 10.41 0.99
C ILE A 12 -10.21 10.58 1.11
N LEU A 13 -9.43 9.83 0.35
CA LEU A 13 -7.97 9.93 0.38
C LEU A 13 -7.46 11.30 -0.08
N ASN A 14 -8.07 11.87 -1.11
CA ASN A 14 -7.63 13.13 -1.68
C ASN A 14 -8.10 14.34 -0.87
N ASP A 15 -9.36 14.34 -0.44
CA ASP A 15 -10.01 15.50 0.16
C ASP A 15 -9.96 15.47 1.69
N CYS A 16 -9.82 14.28 2.27
CA CYS A 16 -9.89 14.06 3.71
C CYS A 16 -8.64 13.35 4.24
N ARG A 17 -7.46 13.82 3.90
CA ARG A 17 -6.16 13.24 4.30
C ARG A 17 -6.05 12.99 5.81
N ARG A 18 -6.66 13.84 6.62
CA ARG A 18 -6.66 13.70 8.08
C ARG A 18 -7.33 12.41 8.58
N PHE A 19 -8.25 11.83 7.82
CA PHE A 19 -8.88 10.56 8.18
C PHE A 19 -7.99 9.34 7.96
N ILE A 20 -6.90 9.48 7.20
CA ILE A 20 -5.94 8.41 6.99
C ILE A 20 -5.23 8.05 8.30
N ILE A 21 -4.85 9.04 9.09
CA ILE A 21 -4.05 8.83 10.31
C ILE A 21 -4.75 7.95 11.34
N PRO A 22 -6.03 8.16 11.71
CA PRO A 22 -6.74 7.24 12.59
C PRO A 22 -6.78 5.80 12.09
N VAL A 23 -6.93 5.60 10.77
CA VAL A 23 -6.93 4.26 10.19
C VAL A 23 -5.54 3.63 10.26
N ILE A 24 -4.48 4.40 10.00
CA ILE A 24 -3.10 3.95 10.16
C ILE A 24 -2.82 3.53 11.60
N ASN A 25 -3.24 4.34 12.57
CA ASN A 25 -3.08 4.01 13.98
C ASN A 25 -3.75 2.69 14.34
N GLU A 26 -4.97 2.48 13.85
CA GLU A 26 -5.72 1.25 14.11
C GLU A 26 -5.08 0.03 13.43
N VAL A 27 -4.76 0.14 12.15
CA VAL A 27 -4.29 -1.00 11.33
C VAL A 27 -2.87 -1.42 11.71
N PHE A 28 -1.98 -0.46 11.97
CA PHE A 28 -0.56 -0.72 12.21
C PHE A 28 -0.14 -0.56 13.67
N GLY A 29 -1.06 -0.25 14.57
CA GLY A 29 -0.75 -0.02 15.99
C GLY A 29 0.14 1.21 16.21
N GLU A 30 -0.01 2.22 15.38
CA GLU A 30 0.74 3.47 15.47
C GLU A 30 0.06 4.46 16.44
N HIS A 31 0.77 5.51 16.80
CA HIS A 31 0.31 6.53 17.75
C HIS A 31 0.53 7.94 17.21
N TYR A 32 0.20 8.16 15.93
CA TYR A 32 0.23 9.50 15.35
C TYR A 32 -0.82 10.40 15.99
N MET A 33 -0.49 11.68 16.13
CA MET A 33 -1.33 12.68 16.80
C MET A 33 -2.47 13.20 15.92
N GLY A 34 -2.32 13.08 14.60
CA GLY A 34 -3.32 13.52 13.62
C GLY A 34 -2.96 14.81 12.87
N ASP A 35 -1.85 15.44 13.22
CA ASP A 35 -1.33 16.67 12.62
C ASP A 35 -0.08 16.45 11.77
N GLU A 36 0.38 15.20 11.68
CA GLU A 36 1.53 14.85 10.87
C GLU A 36 1.27 15.11 9.37
N THR A 37 2.33 15.49 8.68
CA THR A 37 2.27 15.69 7.24
C THR A 37 2.23 14.36 6.52
N ILE A 38 1.29 14.21 5.60
CA ILE A 38 1.16 13.05 4.71
C ILE A 38 1.61 13.47 3.32
N GLU A 39 2.56 12.75 2.77
CA GLU A 39 3.11 12.97 1.44
C GLU A 39 2.80 11.77 0.56
N PHE A 40 2.01 11.97 -0.50
CA PHE A 40 1.64 10.92 -1.45
C PHE A 40 2.68 10.82 -2.56
N TYR A 41 3.02 9.58 -2.93
CA TYR A 41 3.87 9.29 -4.06
C TYR A 41 3.03 8.78 -5.24
N PRO A 42 3.28 9.28 -6.45
CA PRO A 42 2.62 8.77 -7.63
C PRO A 42 3.10 7.35 -7.94
N ASN A 43 2.17 6.47 -8.28
CA ASN A 43 2.46 5.11 -8.74
C ASN A 43 2.78 5.11 -10.24
N GLU A 44 3.76 5.90 -10.67
CA GLU A 44 4.08 6.07 -12.09
C GLU A 44 4.55 4.78 -12.77
N HIS A 45 5.12 3.87 -12.02
CA HIS A 45 5.67 2.61 -12.54
C HIS A 45 4.60 1.56 -12.89
N PHE A 46 3.38 1.76 -12.47
CA PHE A 46 2.29 0.78 -12.68
C PHE A 46 1.41 1.08 -13.89
N VAL A 47 1.65 2.21 -14.56
CA VAL A 47 0.82 2.66 -15.69
C VAL A 47 1.24 2.03 -17.02
N ASP A 48 2.47 1.50 -17.12
CA ASP A 48 3.08 1.16 -18.42
C ASP A 48 3.01 -0.33 -18.80
N GLN A 49 2.49 -1.20 -17.96
CA GLN A 49 2.45 -2.63 -18.28
C GLN A 49 1.03 -3.21 -18.28
N GLN A 50 0.46 -3.18 -19.47
CA GLN A 50 -0.71 -3.95 -19.90
C GLN A 50 -2.09 -3.44 -19.52
N ASP A 51 -2.76 -2.99 -20.58
CA ASP A 51 -4.19 -2.84 -20.73
C ASP A 51 -4.82 -1.50 -20.33
N GLN A 52 -5.27 -0.82 -21.34
CA GLN A 52 -6.25 0.28 -21.25
C GLN A 52 -7.54 -0.11 -20.47
N ARG A 53 -7.69 -1.39 -20.11
CA ARG A 53 -8.76 -1.89 -19.23
C ARG A 53 -8.46 -1.67 -17.75
N ASN A 54 -7.23 -1.34 -17.38
CA ASN A 54 -6.80 -1.17 -15.98
C ASN A 54 -6.82 0.29 -15.52
N GLN A 55 -7.25 1.24 -16.31
CA GLN A 55 -7.44 2.64 -15.84
C GLN A 55 -8.45 2.77 -14.68
N GLU A 56 -9.22 1.73 -14.41
CA GLU A 56 -10.19 1.70 -13.29
C GLU A 56 -9.59 1.20 -11.97
N ARG A 57 -8.32 0.79 -11.93
CA ARG A 57 -7.71 0.14 -10.76
C ARG A 57 -6.70 0.99 -9.99
N ILE A 58 -6.68 2.31 -10.15
CA ILE A 58 -5.82 3.17 -9.35
C ILE A 58 -6.48 3.38 -7.97
N THR A 59 -6.62 2.31 -7.23
CA THR A 59 -6.98 2.37 -5.81
C THR A 59 -5.77 2.19 -4.91
N ASP A 60 -4.62 1.90 -5.50
CA ASP A 60 -3.38 1.71 -4.77
C ASP A 60 -2.80 3.06 -4.38
N THR A 61 -2.51 3.23 -3.13
CA THR A 61 -2.00 4.49 -2.60
C THR A 61 -0.71 4.26 -1.83
N ASN A 62 0.33 4.95 -2.24
CA ASN A 62 1.63 4.94 -1.61
C ASN A 62 1.91 6.32 -1.00
N PHE A 63 2.23 6.37 0.28
CA PHE A 63 2.46 7.62 1.00
C PHE A 63 3.43 7.46 2.16
N ILE A 64 3.99 8.59 2.57
CA ILE A 64 4.85 8.70 3.75
C ILE A 64 4.16 9.57 4.78
N ILE A 65 4.23 9.18 6.04
CA ILE A 65 3.86 10.02 7.17
C ILE A 65 5.14 10.55 7.82
N GLN A 66 5.22 11.87 7.89
CA GLN A 66 6.31 12.59 8.55
C GLN A 66 6.00 12.72 10.05
N GLY A 67 6.54 11.82 10.85
CA GLY A 67 6.46 11.88 12.32
C GLY A 67 7.86 11.95 12.92
N THR A 68 8.03 11.37 14.12
CA THR A 68 9.35 11.20 14.75
C THR A 68 10.30 10.41 13.85
N TYR A 69 9.75 9.45 13.14
CA TYR A 69 10.42 8.68 12.08
C TYR A 69 9.57 8.75 10.82
N GLN A 70 10.24 8.83 9.68
CA GLN A 70 9.58 8.77 8.40
C GLN A 70 9.22 7.32 8.08
N LYS A 71 7.93 7.02 8.00
CA LYS A 71 7.42 5.68 7.66
C LYS A 71 6.63 5.69 6.37
N LYS A 72 6.85 4.67 5.55
CA LYS A 72 6.16 4.45 4.30
C LYS A 72 5.00 3.48 4.47
N TYR A 73 3.91 3.79 3.78
CA TYR A 73 2.71 2.99 3.77
C TYR A 73 2.24 2.76 2.34
N HIS A 74 1.77 1.55 2.11
CA HIS A 74 1.11 1.17 0.88
C HIS A 74 -0.27 0.59 1.20
N TRP A 75 -1.30 1.15 0.60
CA TRP A 75 -2.67 0.66 0.74
C TRP A 75 -3.21 0.19 -0.59
N GLU A 76 -3.68 -1.03 -0.60
CA GLU A 76 -4.48 -1.56 -1.69
C GLU A 76 -5.94 -1.61 -1.26
N CYS A 77 -6.83 -1.08 -2.08
CA CYS A 77 -8.27 -1.09 -1.84
C CYS A 77 -8.92 -2.17 -2.71
N GLN A 78 -9.63 -3.08 -2.09
CA GLN A 78 -10.31 -4.17 -2.76
C GLN A 78 -11.79 -4.18 -2.44
N SER A 79 -12.64 -4.33 -3.46
CA SER A 79 -14.07 -4.49 -3.26
C SER A 79 -14.41 -5.89 -2.74
N THR A 80 -13.71 -6.90 -3.22
CA THR A 80 -13.88 -8.31 -2.87
C THR A 80 -12.53 -9.01 -2.78
N PRO A 81 -12.39 -10.07 -1.97
CA PRO A 81 -11.18 -10.87 -1.93
C PRO A 81 -10.82 -11.45 -3.30
N ASP A 82 -9.55 -11.33 -3.68
CA ASP A 82 -8.97 -11.83 -4.92
C ASP A 82 -7.68 -12.58 -4.59
N ASN A 83 -7.55 -13.80 -5.06
CA ASN A 83 -6.38 -14.64 -4.83
C ASN A 83 -5.08 -14.07 -5.43
N ARG A 84 -5.19 -13.19 -6.42
CA ARG A 84 -4.03 -12.51 -7.05
C ARG A 84 -3.59 -11.27 -6.31
N MET A 85 -4.36 -10.83 -5.33
CA MET A 85 -4.09 -9.60 -4.58
C MET A 85 -2.73 -9.64 -3.87
N LEU A 86 -2.38 -10.76 -3.22
CA LEU A 86 -1.09 -10.90 -2.53
C LEU A 86 0.10 -10.86 -3.50
N ILE A 87 -0.06 -11.39 -4.72
CA ILE A 87 0.98 -11.31 -5.74
C ILE A 87 1.19 -9.85 -6.15
N ARG A 88 0.11 -9.13 -6.44
CA ARG A 88 0.18 -7.70 -6.79
C ARG A 88 0.77 -6.87 -5.64
N LEU A 89 0.32 -7.13 -4.42
CA LEU A 89 0.83 -6.42 -3.24
C LEU A 89 2.35 -6.59 -3.13
N PHE A 90 2.85 -7.81 -3.30
CA PHE A 90 4.28 -8.08 -3.28
C PHE A 90 5.03 -7.40 -4.43
N GLU A 91 4.50 -7.46 -5.65
CA GLU A 91 5.12 -6.80 -6.80
C GLU A 91 5.24 -5.28 -6.57
N TYR A 92 4.19 -4.65 -6.05
CA TYR A 92 4.16 -3.22 -5.76
C TYR A 92 5.10 -2.86 -4.61
N ASP A 93 5.06 -3.61 -3.52
CA ASP A 93 5.94 -3.40 -2.37
C ASP A 93 7.42 -3.56 -2.76
N ALA A 94 7.74 -4.54 -3.58
CA ALA A 94 9.10 -4.73 -4.11
C ALA A 94 9.53 -3.55 -4.98
N GLN A 95 8.66 -3.04 -5.84
CA GLN A 95 8.96 -1.87 -6.67
C GLN A 95 9.17 -0.61 -5.80
N ILE A 96 8.30 -0.36 -4.83
CA ILE A 96 8.45 0.74 -3.88
C ILE A 96 9.78 0.63 -3.12
N ALA A 97 10.14 -0.57 -2.69
CA ALA A 97 11.41 -0.81 -2.00
C ALA A 97 12.62 -0.56 -2.89
N LEU A 98 12.55 -0.96 -4.17
CA LEU A 98 13.62 -0.74 -5.15
C LEU A 98 13.80 0.72 -5.53
N ASP A 99 12.72 1.47 -5.70
CA ASP A 99 12.76 2.90 -6.06
C ASP A 99 13.52 3.76 -5.04
N GLN A 100 13.61 3.27 -3.82
CA GLN A 100 14.31 3.94 -2.73
C GLN A 100 15.48 3.11 -2.16
N GLY A 101 15.83 2.04 -2.88
CA GLY A 101 16.97 1.20 -2.54
C GLY A 101 18.29 1.90 -2.82
N GLU A 102 19.27 1.62 -2.00
CA GLU A 102 20.63 2.14 -2.14
C GLU A 102 21.63 0.99 -2.18
N VAL A 103 22.70 1.16 -2.94
CA VAL A 103 23.83 0.23 -2.91
C VAL A 103 24.88 0.77 -1.96
N ILE A 104 25.05 0.11 -0.82
CA ILE A 104 25.99 0.47 0.24
C ILE A 104 26.95 -0.70 0.44
N ASN A 105 28.25 -0.47 0.27
CA ASN A 105 29.30 -1.50 0.44
C ASN A 105 28.99 -2.80 -0.35
N GLU A 106 28.67 -2.67 -1.62
CA GLU A 106 28.33 -3.78 -2.53
C GLU A 106 27.05 -4.57 -2.14
N MET A 107 26.26 -4.03 -1.22
CA MET A 107 24.97 -4.61 -0.84
C MET A 107 23.83 -3.70 -1.28
N LEU A 108 22.81 -4.27 -1.91
CA LEU A 108 21.55 -3.60 -2.14
C LEU A 108 20.74 -3.59 -0.85
N VAL A 109 20.51 -2.40 -0.33
CA VAL A 109 19.68 -2.19 0.86
C VAL A 109 18.32 -1.67 0.42
N VAL A 110 17.27 -2.41 0.72
CA VAL A 110 15.88 -2.07 0.39
C VAL A 110 15.01 -2.15 1.65
N SER A 111 14.01 -1.30 1.73
CA SER A 111 13.03 -1.30 2.82
C SER A 111 11.62 -1.39 2.25
N PHE A 112 10.91 -2.45 2.61
CA PHE A 112 9.51 -2.61 2.22
C PHE A 112 8.63 -1.62 2.97
N PRO A 113 7.55 -1.11 2.35
CA PRO A 113 6.57 -0.28 3.04
C PRO A 113 5.75 -1.09 4.05
N ASN A 114 5.07 -0.42 4.95
CA ASN A 114 4.01 -1.02 5.76
C ASN A 114 2.76 -1.12 4.89
N SER A 115 2.35 -2.31 4.57
CA SER A 115 1.30 -2.54 3.59
C SER A 115 0.02 -3.09 4.20
N ALA A 116 -1.10 -2.62 3.70
CA ALA A 116 -2.42 -3.09 4.12
C ALA A 116 -3.37 -3.19 2.93
N VAL A 117 -4.30 -4.12 3.04
CA VAL A 117 -5.42 -4.26 2.13
C VAL A 117 -6.68 -3.80 2.83
N LEU A 118 -7.35 -2.83 2.25
CA LEU A 118 -8.64 -2.35 2.73
C LEU A 118 -9.75 -2.98 1.92
N TYR A 119 -10.53 -3.85 2.56
CA TYR A 119 -11.71 -4.44 1.95
C TYR A 119 -12.91 -3.52 2.16
N LEU A 120 -13.46 -3.01 1.07
CA LEU A 120 -14.64 -2.14 1.09
C LEU A 120 -15.92 -2.93 1.39
N ARG A 121 -15.89 -4.23 1.17
CA ARG A 121 -16.94 -5.16 1.56
C ARG A 121 -16.31 -6.34 2.27
N SER A 122 -16.73 -6.58 3.49
CA SER A 122 -16.31 -7.75 4.23
C SER A 122 -17.43 -8.80 4.31
N HIS A 123 -17.04 -10.04 4.35
CA HIS A 123 -17.92 -11.17 4.62
C HIS A 123 -17.19 -12.17 5.54
N LYS A 124 -17.88 -13.21 5.97
CA LYS A 124 -17.35 -14.19 6.95
C LYS A 124 -16.00 -14.84 6.55
N LYS A 125 -15.68 -14.85 5.25
CA LYS A 125 -14.42 -15.42 4.74
C LYS A 125 -13.35 -14.37 4.45
N THR A 126 -13.60 -13.08 4.69
CA THR A 126 -12.59 -12.04 4.52
C THR A 126 -11.51 -12.22 5.60
N PRO A 127 -10.25 -12.44 5.22
CA PRO A 127 -9.18 -12.65 6.21
C PRO A 127 -8.88 -11.36 6.99
N GLY A 128 -8.67 -11.49 8.29
CA GLY A 128 -8.20 -10.38 9.12
C GLY A 128 -6.72 -10.09 8.96
N ASN A 129 -5.93 -11.14 8.74
CA ASN A 129 -4.50 -11.05 8.47
C ASN A 129 -4.13 -11.95 7.31
N THR A 130 -3.21 -11.48 6.49
CA THR A 130 -2.58 -12.26 5.43
C THR A 130 -1.06 -12.05 5.50
N GLY A 131 -0.30 -12.92 4.87
CA GLY A 131 1.16 -12.82 4.92
C GLY A 131 1.81 -13.27 3.62
N ILE A 132 3.01 -12.73 3.41
CA ILE A 132 3.91 -13.13 2.33
C ILE A 132 5.15 -13.73 2.98
N ALA A 133 5.49 -14.96 2.62
CA ALA A 133 6.70 -15.61 3.09
C ALA A 133 7.77 -15.59 2.00
N LEU A 134 8.96 -15.13 2.34
CA LEU A 134 10.13 -15.18 1.47
C LEU A 134 11.07 -16.26 1.97
N THR A 135 11.40 -17.21 1.10
CA THR A 135 12.39 -18.23 1.38
C THR A 135 13.60 -18.00 0.51
N LEU A 136 14.74 -17.74 1.13
CA LEU A 136 15.99 -17.52 0.42
C LEU A 136 16.81 -18.83 0.43
N PRO A 137 17.38 -19.22 -0.72
CA PRO A 137 18.26 -20.38 -0.77
C PRO A 137 19.55 -20.10 0.00
N GLY A 138 20.11 -21.14 0.61
CA GLY A 138 21.39 -21.06 1.29
C GLY A 138 21.35 -20.76 2.78
N GLY A 139 20.19 -20.52 3.35
CA GLY A 139 19.92 -20.46 4.80
C GLY A 139 21.03 -19.83 5.62
N LEU A 140 21.06 -18.53 5.68
CA LEU A 140 21.79 -17.81 6.72
C LEU A 140 20.90 -17.61 7.93
#